data_00466ca97a2cabde0307f539fe615380
#
_entry.id   00466ca97a2cabde0307f539fe615380
#
_cell.length_a   1.000
_cell.length_b   1.000
_cell.length_c   1.000
_cell.angle_alpha   90.00
_cell.angle_beta   90.00
_cell.angle_gamma   90.00
#
_symmetry.space_group_name_H-M   'P 1'
#
loop_
_entity.id
_entity.type
_entity.pdbx_description
1 polymer ?
#
loop_
_entity_poly.entity_id
_entity_poly.type
_entity_poly.pdbx_seq_one_letter_code
_entity_poly.pdbx_strand_id
1 'polypeptide(L)'
;MRILAADDQPLVLTAIMQSLKDTDFELHFAKDGKEAMEKFEELHPDLVIVDLNMPGKSGFDVLSHIKNSNEGKTHVMVMSGEDDEAIKVKAFNAGADEYIQKPVGLNELRIRTQKILKQPINVLSSGDSESKKDSQVIQKNIVGVVIPCYNEETRLKAETFKKFVNANLGYHLCFVNDGSTDNTLQVLEELAEGREDYISVYNCPQNGGKAEAVRQGILHMIKDPQLNYIGYLDADLSTNFQDFDDLVQTISNSEFQIVGGSRIARMGADITKAGSRAIISKTINLMIRNILGMSFQDTQCGAKVMTREVAQKMFIEKFKTSWLFDVEIFLRMKNYYGAGKVQKLICERPLKRWVHEDGSKLSMKDSIKIIWQLLQITFSKK
;
A
#
# COMPACT_ATOMS: atom_id res chain seq x y z
N MET A 1 -4.93 0.59 -34.53
CA MET A 1 -3.82 1.43 -34.00
C MET A 1 -3.08 0.64 -32.96
N ARG A 2 -1.74 0.68 -32.98
CA ARG A 2 -0.88 -0.05 -32.04
C ARG A 2 -0.46 0.84 -30.90
N ILE A 3 -0.57 0.33 -29.68
CA ILE A 3 -0.14 1.00 -28.46
C ILE A 3 0.89 0.11 -27.77
N LEU A 4 2.05 0.67 -27.45
CA LEU A 4 3.05 0.02 -26.61
C LEU A 4 3.01 0.66 -25.22
N ALA A 5 2.74 -0.14 -24.19
CA ALA A 5 2.81 0.31 -22.79
C ALA A 5 4.05 -0.28 -22.11
N ALA A 6 4.84 0.58 -21.48
CA ALA A 6 6.08 0.23 -20.80
C ALA A 6 6.04 0.67 -19.34
N ASP A 7 6.08 -0.29 -18.43
CA ASP A 7 6.10 -0.08 -16.98
C ASP A 7 6.72 -1.32 -16.33
N ASP A 8 7.58 -1.16 -15.34
CA ASP A 8 8.23 -2.27 -14.66
C ASP A 8 7.30 -3.01 -13.67
N GLN A 9 6.10 -2.48 -13.47
CA GLN A 9 5.07 -3.03 -12.61
C GLN A 9 4.00 -3.79 -13.42
N PRO A 10 3.93 -5.12 -13.38
CA PRO A 10 2.93 -5.92 -14.11
C PRO A 10 1.48 -5.50 -13.81
N LEU A 11 1.19 -5.09 -12.57
CA LEU A 11 -0.13 -4.59 -12.18
C LEU A 11 -0.54 -3.34 -12.98
N VAL A 12 0.40 -2.43 -13.24
CA VAL A 12 0.14 -1.23 -14.05
C VAL A 12 -0.13 -1.62 -15.50
N LEU A 13 0.65 -2.53 -16.06
CA LEU A 13 0.42 -3.05 -17.42
C LEU A 13 -0.95 -3.73 -17.54
N THR A 14 -1.34 -4.53 -16.55
CA THR A 14 -2.68 -5.15 -16.48
C THR A 14 -3.78 -4.08 -16.38
N ALA A 15 -3.56 -3.02 -15.62
CA ALA A 15 -4.50 -1.92 -15.49
C ALA A 15 -4.67 -1.13 -16.79
N ILE A 16 -3.58 -0.87 -17.51
CA ILE A 16 -3.62 -0.25 -18.84
C ILE A 16 -4.40 -1.14 -19.81
N MET A 17 -4.14 -2.45 -19.80
CA MET A 17 -4.89 -3.42 -20.60
C MET A 17 -6.39 -3.36 -20.30
N GLN A 18 -6.78 -3.34 -19.02
CA GLN A 18 -8.18 -3.24 -18.59
C GLN A 18 -8.82 -1.91 -19.01
N SER A 19 -8.08 -0.81 -18.93
CA SER A 19 -8.54 0.52 -19.34
C SER A 19 -8.91 0.57 -20.82
N LEU A 20 -8.19 -0.15 -21.67
CA LEU A 20 -8.28 -0.09 -23.12
C LEU A 20 -8.94 -1.34 -23.76
N LYS A 21 -9.39 -2.33 -22.97
CA LYS A 21 -9.94 -3.61 -23.44
C LYS A 21 -11.15 -3.47 -24.37
N ASP A 22 -11.97 -2.44 -24.16
CA ASP A 22 -13.20 -2.19 -24.93
C ASP A 22 -12.95 -1.20 -26.08
N THR A 23 -11.70 -1.13 -26.58
CA THR A 23 -11.27 -0.31 -27.71
C THR A 23 -10.68 -1.19 -28.82
N ASP A 24 -10.63 -0.67 -30.06
CA ASP A 24 -10.03 -1.38 -31.19
C ASP A 24 -8.49 -1.21 -31.24
N PHE A 25 -7.83 -0.99 -30.10
CA PHE A 25 -6.39 -0.86 -30.03
C PHE A 25 -5.70 -2.21 -29.91
N GLU A 26 -4.63 -2.40 -30.67
CA GLU A 26 -3.70 -3.52 -30.51
C GLU A 26 -2.67 -3.16 -29.42
N LEU A 27 -2.69 -3.89 -28.30
CA LEU A 27 -1.89 -3.56 -27.12
C LEU A 27 -0.64 -4.45 -27.04
N HIS A 28 0.50 -3.84 -26.86
CA HIS A 28 1.77 -4.48 -26.60
C HIS A 28 2.36 -3.96 -25.29
N PHE A 29 3.15 -4.78 -24.60
CA PHE A 29 3.66 -4.46 -23.27
C PHE A 29 5.17 -4.70 -23.19
N ALA A 30 5.87 -3.83 -22.46
CA ALA A 30 7.28 -3.95 -22.13
C ALA A 30 7.47 -3.77 -20.61
N LYS A 31 8.34 -4.55 -20.01
CA LYS A 31 8.59 -4.55 -18.56
C LYS A 31 9.78 -3.69 -18.13
N ASP A 32 10.50 -3.13 -19.08
CA ASP A 32 11.63 -2.23 -18.84
C ASP A 32 11.90 -1.36 -20.09
N GLY A 33 12.75 -0.34 -19.90
CA GLY A 33 13.02 0.60 -20.98
C GLY A 33 13.80 0.00 -22.16
N LYS A 34 14.59 -1.06 -21.94
CA LYS A 34 15.31 -1.74 -23.03
C LYS A 34 14.34 -2.50 -23.92
N GLU A 35 13.46 -3.31 -23.33
CA GLU A 35 12.41 -4.02 -24.05
C GLU A 35 11.46 -3.05 -24.76
N ALA A 36 11.18 -1.89 -24.13
CA ALA A 36 10.37 -0.85 -24.76
C ALA A 36 10.99 -0.30 -26.05
N MET A 37 12.29 -0.03 -26.04
CA MET A 37 13.00 0.42 -27.24
C MET A 37 13.06 -0.65 -28.33
N GLU A 38 13.34 -1.91 -27.99
CA GLU A 38 13.37 -3.03 -28.93
C GLU A 38 12.00 -3.22 -29.60
N LYS A 39 10.92 -3.24 -28.80
CA LYS A 39 9.53 -3.35 -29.31
C LYS A 39 9.09 -2.13 -30.10
N PHE A 40 9.55 -0.95 -29.74
CA PHE A 40 9.27 0.25 -30.52
C PHE A 40 9.79 0.14 -31.97
N GLU A 41 11.04 -0.32 -32.16
CA GLU A 41 11.65 -0.53 -33.46
C GLU A 41 10.95 -1.64 -34.30
N GLU A 42 10.44 -2.68 -33.62
CA GLU A 42 9.74 -3.79 -34.28
C GLU A 42 8.30 -3.42 -34.67
N LEU A 43 7.58 -2.76 -33.77
CA LEU A 43 6.13 -2.59 -33.88
C LEU A 43 5.74 -1.28 -34.58
N HIS A 44 6.60 -0.27 -34.53
CA HIS A 44 6.29 1.10 -34.98
C HIS A 44 4.92 1.57 -34.47
N PRO A 45 4.72 1.66 -33.12
CA PRO A 45 3.42 1.94 -32.51
C PRO A 45 2.95 3.38 -32.81
N ASP A 46 1.64 3.58 -32.81
CA ASP A 46 1.02 4.90 -32.95
C ASP A 46 1.15 5.72 -31.65
N LEU A 47 1.16 5.02 -30.50
CA LEU A 47 1.32 5.62 -29.17
C LEU A 47 2.22 4.73 -28.30
N VAL A 48 3.11 5.37 -27.54
CA VAL A 48 3.84 4.74 -26.44
C VAL A 48 3.39 5.37 -25.13
N ILE A 49 2.92 4.54 -24.18
CA ILE A 49 2.66 4.92 -22.79
C ILE A 49 3.85 4.43 -21.98
N VAL A 50 4.58 5.33 -21.32
CA VAL A 50 5.83 4.98 -20.67
C VAL A 50 5.93 5.52 -19.25
N ASP A 51 6.29 4.65 -18.28
CA ASP A 51 6.69 5.10 -16.95
C ASP A 51 8.09 5.71 -16.96
N LEU A 52 8.33 6.73 -16.14
CA LEU A 52 9.65 7.37 -16.05
C LEU A 52 10.66 6.53 -15.26
N ASN A 53 10.19 5.83 -14.23
CA ASN A 53 11.04 5.18 -13.25
C ASN A 53 11.14 3.67 -13.48
N MET A 54 11.75 3.30 -14.60
CA MET A 54 12.02 1.89 -14.92
C MET A 54 13.49 1.53 -14.68
N PRO A 55 13.81 0.27 -14.31
CA PRO A 55 15.17 -0.18 -14.10
C PRO A 55 15.97 -0.18 -15.42
N GLY A 56 17.25 0.11 -15.34
CA GLY A 56 18.18 0.11 -16.48
C GLY A 56 18.04 1.32 -17.37
N LYS A 57 17.14 1.28 -18.33
CA LYS A 57 16.79 2.42 -19.19
C LYS A 57 15.56 3.13 -18.68
N SER A 58 15.69 4.41 -18.34
CA SER A 58 14.57 5.23 -17.84
C SER A 58 13.56 5.55 -18.93
N GLY A 59 12.34 5.98 -18.54
CA GLY A 59 11.36 6.46 -19.50
C GLY A 59 11.82 7.70 -20.27
N PHE A 60 12.72 8.51 -19.72
CA PHE A 60 13.35 9.60 -20.48
C PHE A 60 14.28 9.09 -21.58
N ASP A 61 15.01 7.98 -21.35
CA ASP A 61 15.83 7.35 -22.39
C ASP A 61 14.96 6.83 -23.52
N VAL A 62 13.82 6.18 -23.19
CA VAL A 62 12.83 5.69 -24.17
C VAL A 62 12.23 6.85 -24.96
N LEU A 63 11.76 7.91 -24.28
CA LEU A 63 11.19 9.10 -24.91
C LEU A 63 12.18 9.73 -25.90
N SER A 64 13.44 9.92 -25.47
CA SER A 64 14.50 10.48 -26.32
C SER A 64 14.79 9.59 -27.52
N HIS A 65 14.82 8.28 -27.34
CA HIS A 65 15.03 7.31 -28.40
C HIS A 65 13.92 7.41 -29.46
N ILE A 66 12.65 7.40 -29.05
CA ILE A 66 11.49 7.50 -29.94
C ILE A 66 11.50 8.80 -30.72
N LYS A 67 11.73 9.93 -30.07
CA LYS A 67 11.70 11.24 -30.73
C LYS A 67 12.87 11.47 -31.69
N ASN A 68 14.01 10.82 -31.46
CA ASN A 68 15.17 10.84 -32.36
C ASN A 68 15.00 9.89 -33.55
N SER A 69 14.30 8.77 -33.41
CA SER A 69 14.19 7.71 -34.43
C SER A 69 13.02 7.90 -35.40
N ASN A 70 11.94 8.62 -35.03
CA ASN A 70 10.65 8.52 -35.74
C ASN A 70 10.09 9.86 -36.28
N GLU A 71 10.91 10.88 -36.45
CA GLU A 71 10.49 12.18 -37.05
C GLU A 71 9.11 12.69 -36.56
N GLY A 72 8.73 12.37 -35.30
CA GLY A 72 7.49 12.82 -34.68
C GLY A 72 6.21 12.05 -35.01
N LYS A 73 6.28 10.88 -35.64
CA LYS A 73 5.09 10.09 -36.04
C LYS A 73 4.44 9.35 -34.83
N THR A 74 5.23 8.85 -33.88
CA THR A 74 4.73 8.16 -32.68
C THR A 74 4.45 9.18 -31.60
N HIS A 75 3.24 9.15 -31.05
CA HIS A 75 2.90 9.90 -29.84
C HIS A 75 3.51 9.24 -28.60
N VAL A 76 3.91 10.05 -27.62
CA VAL A 76 4.42 9.55 -26.34
C VAL A 76 3.64 10.16 -25.18
N MET A 77 3.00 9.31 -24.42
CA MET A 77 2.33 9.64 -23.15
C MET A 77 3.21 9.17 -22.01
N VAL A 78 3.68 10.10 -21.20
CA VAL A 78 4.42 9.80 -19.99
C VAL A 78 3.44 9.58 -18.84
N MET A 79 3.58 8.49 -18.09
CA MET A 79 2.80 8.20 -16.91
C MET A 79 3.75 8.05 -15.71
N SER A 80 3.68 8.93 -14.71
CA SER A 80 4.65 8.95 -13.62
C SER A 80 4.02 9.21 -12.25
N GLY A 81 4.63 8.64 -11.21
CA GLY A 81 4.31 8.95 -9.82
C GLY A 81 4.94 10.24 -9.30
N GLU A 82 5.83 10.88 -10.07
CA GLU A 82 6.51 12.09 -9.66
C GLU A 82 5.56 13.30 -9.71
N ASP A 83 5.53 14.07 -8.62
CA ASP A 83 4.72 15.29 -8.46
C ASP A 83 5.60 16.55 -8.54
N ASP A 84 6.69 16.48 -9.30
CA ASP A 84 7.61 17.59 -9.50
C ASP A 84 7.32 18.27 -10.84
N GLU A 85 6.96 19.55 -10.79
CA GLU A 85 6.69 20.35 -11.98
C GLU A 85 7.92 20.44 -12.90
N ALA A 86 9.14 20.42 -12.35
CA ALA A 86 10.36 20.39 -13.14
C ALA A 86 10.48 19.12 -13.97
N ILE A 87 10.06 17.97 -13.44
CA ILE A 87 10.05 16.69 -14.17
C ILE A 87 9.02 16.72 -15.29
N LYS A 88 7.84 17.26 -15.04
CA LYS A 88 6.79 17.43 -16.02
C LYS A 88 7.23 18.33 -17.17
N VAL A 89 7.80 19.49 -16.86
CA VAL A 89 8.35 20.41 -17.87
C VAL A 89 9.48 19.73 -18.65
N LYS A 90 10.36 18.97 -17.98
CA LYS A 90 11.43 18.22 -18.65
C LYS A 90 10.86 17.18 -19.62
N ALA A 91 9.78 16.48 -19.27
CA ALA A 91 9.16 15.50 -20.15
C ALA A 91 8.58 16.15 -21.42
N PHE A 92 7.86 17.26 -21.29
CA PHE A 92 7.36 17.99 -22.46
C PHE A 92 8.48 18.57 -23.33
N ASN A 93 9.54 19.12 -22.72
CA ASN A 93 10.71 19.60 -23.47
C ASN A 93 11.45 18.47 -24.19
N ALA A 94 11.41 17.25 -23.68
CA ALA A 94 11.95 16.07 -24.33
C ALA A 94 11.03 15.51 -25.43
N GLY A 95 9.84 16.10 -25.63
CA GLY A 95 8.91 15.77 -26.70
C GLY A 95 7.73 14.89 -26.30
N ALA A 96 7.42 14.73 -25.01
CA ALA A 96 6.20 14.05 -24.59
C ALA A 96 4.96 14.82 -25.11
N ASP A 97 3.98 14.09 -25.66
CA ASP A 97 2.72 14.67 -26.14
C ASP A 97 1.71 14.82 -24.98
N GLU A 98 1.82 14.00 -23.94
CA GLU A 98 0.98 14.05 -22.75
C GLU A 98 1.77 13.58 -21.53
N TYR A 99 1.38 14.10 -20.36
CA TYR A 99 1.91 13.67 -19.06
C TYR A 99 0.74 13.35 -18.11
N ILE A 100 0.73 12.15 -17.59
CA ILE A 100 -0.26 11.69 -16.62
C ILE A 100 0.43 11.42 -15.30
N GLN A 101 -0.08 12.04 -14.24
CA GLN A 101 0.39 11.82 -12.89
C GLN A 101 -0.39 10.67 -12.24
N LYS A 102 0.33 9.68 -11.68
CA LYS A 102 -0.26 8.67 -10.80
C LYS A 102 -0.53 9.29 -9.41
N PRO A 103 -1.68 9.01 -8.75
CA PRO A 103 -2.68 8.04 -9.13
C PRO A 103 -3.61 8.52 -10.24
N VAL A 104 -3.98 7.64 -11.18
CA VAL A 104 -4.84 7.94 -12.32
C VAL A 104 -5.98 6.94 -12.47
N GLY A 105 -7.18 7.42 -12.72
CA GLY A 105 -8.34 6.60 -12.99
C GLY A 105 -8.28 5.95 -14.39
N LEU A 106 -8.73 4.68 -14.51
CA LEU A 106 -8.72 3.96 -15.79
C LEU A 106 -9.54 4.68 -16.87
N ASN A 107 -10.66 5.30 -16.50
CA ASN A 107 -11.46 6.08 -17.45
C ASN A 107 -10.71 7.32 -17.93
N GLU A 108 -9.96 7.99 -17.07
CA GLU A 108 -9.14 9.15 -17.45
C GLU A 108 -8.04 8.73 -18.42
N LEU A 109 -7.33 7.65 -18.13
CA LEU A 109 -6.30 7.10 -19.02
C LEU A 109 -6.88 6.78 -20.41
N ARG A 110 -8.05 6.11 -20.47
CA ARG A 110 -8.72 5.81 -21.72
C ARG A 110 -9.08 7.07 -22.51
N ILE A 111 -9.70 8.05 -21.88
CA ILE A 111 -10.10 9.31 -22.52
C ILE A 111 -8.89 10.04 -23.09
N ARG A 112 -7.78 10.13 -22.35
CA ARG A 112 -6.56 10.79 -22.78
C ARG A 112 -5.91 10.05 -23.96
N THR A 113 -5.89 8.71 -23.92
CA THR A 113 -5.40 7.85 -25.00
C THR A 113 -6.21 8.07 -26.29
N GLN A 114 -7.54 8.01 -26.20
CA GLN A 114 -8.42 8.25 -27.35
C GLN A 114 -8.25 9.68 -27.91
N LYS A 115 -8.09 10.67 -27.07
CA LYS A 115 -7.87 12.08 -27.46
C LYS A 115 -6.57 12.23 -28.25
N ILE A 116 -5.47 11.66 -27.79
CA ILE A 116 -4.17 11.72 -28.49
C ILE A 116 -4.27 11.06 -29.88
N LEU A 117 -4.90 9.89 -29.95
CA LEU A 117 -5.06 9.14 -31.19
C LEU A 117 -6.24 9.63 -32.02
N LYS A 118 -6.88 10.74 -31.67
CA LYS A 118 -8.03 11.35 -32.36
C LYS A 118 -9.17 10.37 -32.64
N GLN A 119 -9.38 9.42 -31.73
CA GLN A 119 -10.48 8.48 -31.78
C GLN A 119 -11.75 9.05 -31.13
N PRO A 120 -12.95 8.59 -31.54
CA PRO A 120 -14.21 8.99 -30.90
C PRO A 120 -14.16 8.64 -29.40
N ILE A 121 -14.46 9.62 -28.57
CA ILE A 121 -14.59 9.41 -27.11
C ILE A 121 -15.97 8.79 -26.89
N ASN A 122 -16.05 7.47 -26.81
CA ASN A 122 -17.23 6.78 -26.33
C ASN A 122 -17.34 6.98 -24.81
N VAL A 123 -17.92 8.08 -24.41
CA VAL A 123 -18.42 8.22 -23.05
C VAL A 123 -19.56 7.20 -22.97
N LEU A 124 -19.35 6.12 -22.22
CA LEU A 124 -20.44 5.24 -21.85
C LEU A 124 -21.50 6.13 -21.19
N SER A 125 -22.59 6.38 -21.93
CA SER A 125 -23.70 7.17 -21.47
C SER A 125 -24.16 6.59 -20.15
N SER A 126 -23.96 7.34 -19.08
CA SER A 126 -24.54 7.11 -17.75
C SER A 126 -26.05 7.34 -17.85
N GLY A 127 -26.74 6.42 -18.49
CA GLY A 127 -28.18 6.26 -18.43
C GLY A 127 -28.43 4.96 -17.69
N ASP A 128 -28.33 5.03 -16.39
CA ASP A 128 -29.17 4.37 -15.40
C ASP A 128 -28.59 4.64 -14.02
N SER A 129 -29.38 5.32 -13.24
CA SER A 129 -29.22 5.57 -11.81
C SER A 129 -28.91 4.26 -11.07
N GLU A 130 -27.96 4.35 -10.09
CA GLU A 130 -27.57 3.31 -9.13
C GLU A 130 -26.50 2.30 -9.58
N SER A 131 -25.31 2.79 -9.80
CA SER A 131 -24.07 2.24 -9.21
C SER A 131 -22.95 3.22 -9.50
N LYS A 132 -22.44 3.90 -8.49
CA LYS A 132 -21.04 4.38 -8.52
C LYS A 132 -20.20 3.10 -8.65
N LYS A 133 -19.93 2.66 -9.88
CA LYS A 133 -18.79 1.76 -10.13
C LYS A 133 -17.60 2.55 -9.60
N ASP A 134 -17.03 2.05 -8.50
CA ASP A 134 -15.78 2.59 -7.96
C ASP A 134 -14.82 2.63 -9.14
N SER A 135 -14.45 3.83 -9.58
CA SER A 135 -13.55 4.01 -10.71
C SER A 135 -12.20 3.45 -10.27
N GLN A 136 -11.75 2.40 -10.93
CA GLN A 136 -10.43 1.83 -10.64
C GLN A 136 -9.35 2.87 -10.85
N VAL A 137 -8.39 2.92 -9.93
CA VAL A 137 -7.30 3.89 -9.91
C VAL A 137 -5.97 3.16 -9.88
N ILE A 138 -5.07 3.50 -10.78
CA ILE A 138 -3.67 3.06 -10.76
C ILE A 138 -2.94 3.90 -9.71
N GLN A 139 -2.44 3.26 -8.67
CA GLN A 139 -1.74 3.94 -7.57
C GLN A 139 -0.29 4.33 -7.97
N LYS A 140 0.26 5.30 -7.25
CA LYS A 140 1.65 5.75 -7.42
C LYS A 140 2.67 4.68 -7.00
N ASN A 141 2.36 3.96 -5.93
CA ASN A 141 3.24 2.97 -5.31
C ASN A 141 2.52 1.64 -5.15
N ILE A 142 3.26 0.54 -5.17
CA ILE A 142 2.75 -0.76 -4.80
C ILE A 142 2.92 -0.96 -3.29
N VAL A 143 1.83 -1.28 -2.62
CA VAL A 143 1.74 -1.39 -1.16
C VAL A 143 1.26 -2.78 -0.76
N GLY A 144 2.11 -3.52 -0.05
CA GLY A 144 1.69 -4.77 0.61
C GLY A 144 1.02 -4.48 1.95
N VAL A 145 -0.15 -5.08 2.19
CA VAL A 145 -0.89 -4.92 3.45
C VAL A 145 -1.14 -6.27 4.08
N VAL A 146 -0.52 -6.51 5.22
CA VAL A 146 -0.71 -7.73 6.01
C VAL A 146 -1.94 -7.60 6.90
N ILE A 147 -2.83 -8.60 6.85
CA ILE A 147 -4.08 -8.64 7.60
C ILE A 147 -4.10 -9.92 8.42
N PRO A 148 -3.73 -9.86 9.73
CA PRO A 148 -3.74 -11.02 10.60
C PRO A 148 -5.17 -11.44 10.94
N CYS A 149 -5.50 -12.71 10.73
CA CYS A 149 -6.82 -13.30 10.96
C CYS A 149 -6.72 -14.49 11.93
N TYR A 150 -7.59 -14.52 12.95
CA TYR A 150 -7.73 -15.63 13.86
C TYR A 150 -9.18 -15.78 14.31
N ASN A 151 -9.86 -16.83 13.87
CA ASN A 151 -11.28 -17.09 14.11
C ASN A 151 -12.16 -15.90 13.68
N GLU A 152 -12.05 -15.52 12.42
CA GLU A 152 -12.75 -14.39 11.79
C GLU A 152 -13.84 -14.83 10.82
N GLU A 153 -14.21 -16.13 10.75
CA GLU A 153 -15.19 -16.71 9.83
C GLU A 153 -16.45 -15.84 9.67
N THR A 154 -17.03 -15.40 10.79
CA THR A 154 -18.28 -14.63 10.81
C THR A 154 -18.09 -13.10 10.85
N ARG A 155 -16.88 -12.62 11.09
CA ARG A 155 -16.59 -11.20 11.32
C ARG A 155 -15.89 -10.53 10.14
N LEU A 156 -15.23 -11.32 9.30
CA LEU A 156 -14.48 -10.79 8.17
C LEU A 156 -15.40 -10.13 7.15
N LYS A 157 -15.19 -8.85 6.89
CA LYS A 157 -15.95 -8.05 5.92
C LYS A 157 -15.42 -8.28 4.50
N ALA A 158 -15.45 -9.53 4.00
CA ALA A 158 -14.83 -9.96 2.75
C ALA A 158 -15.15 -9.04 1.55
N GLU A 159 -16.42 -8.64 1.40
CA GLU A 159 -16.83 -7.75 0.30
C GLU A 159 -16.21 -6.35 0.38
N THR A 160 -15.89 -5.86 1.58
CA THR A 160 -15.20 -4.58 1.74
C THR A 160 -13.75 -4.66 1.25
N PHE A 161 -13.07 -5.76 1.54
CA PHE A 161 -11.72 -6.03 1.04
C PHE A 161 -11.69 -6.20 -0.48
N LYS A 162 -12.63 -6.97 -1.06
CA LYS A 162 -12.77 -7.12 -2.51
C LYS A 162 -12.98 -5.78 -3.21
N LYS A 163 -13.92 -4.98 -2.71
CA LYS A 163 -14.18 -3.64 -3.28
C LYS A 163 -12.94 -2.75 -3.24
N PHE A 164 -12.19 -2.80 -2.13
CA PHE A 164 -11.00 -1.98 -1.99
C PHE A 164 -9.92 -2.33 -3.02
N VAL A 165 -9.53 -3.60 -3.15
CA VAL A 165 -8.47 -4.00 -4.10
C VAL A 165 -8.92 -3.82 -5.55
N ASN A 166 -10.19 -4.07 -5.84
CA ASN A 166 -10.73 -3.86 -7.18
C ASN A 166 -10.75 -2.38 -7.58
N ALA A 167 -10.88 -1.46 -6.62
CA ALA A 167 -10.87 -0.02 -6.88
C ALA A 167 -9.45 0.58 -6.91
N ASN A 168 -8.48 -0.03 -6.21
CA ASN A 168 -7.16 0.54 -5.98
C ASN A 168 -6.05 -0.39 -6.48
N LEU A 169 -5.70 -0.24 -7.76
CA LEU A 169 -4.63 -1.01 -8.40
C LEU A 169 -3.26 -0.50 -7.91
N GLY A 170 -2.55 -1.34 -7.19
CA GLY A 170 -1.32 -1.02 -6.48
C GLY A 170 -1.35 -1.47 -5.02
N TYR A 171 -2.47 -1.99 -4.51
CA TYR A 171 -2.54 -2.65 -3.21
C TYR A 171 -2.53 -4.16 -3.38
N HIS A 172 -1.67 -4.84 -2.61
CA HIS A 172 -1.66 -6.28 -2.46
C HIS A 172 -1.98 -6.63 -1.00
N LEU A 173 -3.09 -7.34 -0.76
CA LEU A 173 -3.50 -7.77 0.58
C LEU A 173 -2.98 -9.18 0.84
N CYS A 174 -2.26 -9.36 1.94
CA CYS A 174 -1.82 -10.67 2.43
C CYS A 174 -2.60 -11.01 3.69
N PHE A 175 -3.58 -11.89 3.58
CA PHE A 175 -4.31 -12.42 4.72
C PHE A 175 -3.50 -13.52 5.38
N VAL A 176 -3.26 -13.39 6.68
CA VAL A 176 -2.51 -14.38 7.45
C VAL A 176 -3.46 -15.13 8.37
N ASN A 177 -3.75 -16.37 8.05
CA ASN A 177 -4.48 -17.26 8.95
C ASN A 177 -3.55 -17.73 10.07
N ASP A 178 -3.75 -17.26 11.30
CA ASP A 178 -2.93 -17.56 12.48
C ASP A 178 -3.43 -18.83 13.18
N GLY A 179 -3.53 -19.94 12.43
CA GLY A 179 -3.94 -21.24 12.97
C GLY A 179 -5.37 -21.21 13.55
N SER A 180 -6.33 -20.66 12.80
CA SER A 180 -7.75 -20.64 13.18
C SER A 180 -8.31 -22.05 13.33
N THR A 181 -9.31 -22.19 14.21
CA THR A 181 -10.01 -23.44 14.48
C THR A 181 -11.41 -23.50 13.88
N ASP A 182 -11.88 -22.40 13.30
CA ASP A 182 -13.12 -22.26 12.53
C ASP A 182 -12.84 -22.28 11.02
N ASN A 183 -13.82 -21.95 10.18
CA ASN A 183 -13.65 -21.94 8.73
C ASN A 183 -12.95 -20.68 8.17
N THR A 184 -12.24 -19.91 8.99
CA THR A 184 -11.54 -18.70 8.55
C THR A 184 -10.66 -18.96 7.33
N LEU A 185 -9.86 -20.04 7.32
CA LEU A 185 -8.97 -20.34 6.18
C LEU A 185 -9.76 -20.47 4.87
N GLN A 186 -10.85 -21.21 4.87
CA GLN A 186 -11.70 -21.37 3.69
C GLN A 186 -12.25 -20.03 3.20
N VAL A 187 -12.73 -19.17 4.11
CA VAL A 187 -13.23 -17.82 3.76
C VAL A 187 -12.14 -16.98 3.11
N LEU A 188 -10.89 -17.08 3.58
CA LEU A 188 -9.75 -16.34 3.01
C LEU A 188 -9.37 -16.87 1.63
N GLU A 189 -9.39 -18.18 1.40
CA GLU A 189 -9.10 -18.81 0.11
C GLU A 189 -10.16 -18.43 -0.92
N GLU A 190 -11.45 -18.47 -0.56
CA GLU A 190 -12.57 -18.00 -1.41
C GLU A 190 -12.47 -16.49 -1.72
N LEU A 191 -11.95 -15.69 -0.78
CA LEU A 191 -11.70 -14.26 -0.99
C LEU A 191 -10.58 -14.02 -2.02
N ALA A 192 -9.55 -14.86 -2.04
CA ALA A 192 -8.42 -14.77 -2.95
C ALA A 192 -8.71 -15.33 -4.35
N GLU A 193 -9.66 -16.25 -4.49
CA GLU A 193 -9.98 -16.92 -5.74
C GLU A 193 -10.26 -15.92 -6.88
N GLY A 194 -9.49 -16.05 -7.99
CA GLY A 194 -9.55 -15.14 -9.15
C GLY A 194 -9.00 -13.74 -8.88
N ARG A 195 -8.24 -13.55 -7.77
CA ARG A 195 -7.61 -12.28 -7.38
C ARG A 195 -6.19 -12.49 -6.84
N GLU A 196 -5.54 -13.56 -7.25
CA GLU A 196 -4.22 -13.98 -6.74
C GLU A 196 -3.14 -12.92 -6.99
N ASP A 197 -3.32 -12.06 -8.00
CA ASP A 197 -2.45 -10.91 -8.28
C ASP A 197 -2.55 -9.80 -7.22
N TYR A 198 -3.66 -9.74 -6.46
CA TYR A 198 -3.95 -8.67 -5.50
C TYR A 198 -4.19 -9.17 -4.08
N ILE A 199 -4.50 -10.46 -3.93
CA ILE A 199 -4.80 -11.09 -2.64
C ILE A 199 -4.03 -12.39 -2.52
N SER A 200 -3.24 -12.51 -1.46
CA SER A 200 -2.58 -13.76 -1.09
C SER A 200 -3.04 -14.22 0.29
N VAL A 201 -3.00 -15.53 0.53
CA VAL A 201 -3.30 -16.15 1.82
C VAL A 201 -2.05 -16.86 2.33
N TYR A 202 -1.61 -16.49 3.52
CA TYR A 202 -0.54 -17.16 4.23
C TYR A 202 -1.12 -17.94 5.40
N ASN A 203 -0.99 -19.27 5.39
CA ASN A 203 -1.52 -20.13 6.44
C ASN A 203 -0.42 -20.52 7.42
N CYS A 204 -0.51 -20.05 8.67
CA CYS A 204 0.39 -20.46 9.75
C CYS A 204 0.07 -21.88 10.22
N PRO A 205 1.07 -22.73 10.50
CA PRO A 205 0.82 -24.12 10.93
C PRO A 205 0.19 -24.21 12.32
N GLN A 206 0.32 -23.18 13.14
CA GLN A 206 -0.26 -23.07 14.48
C GLN A 206 -0.43 -21.60 14.87
N ASN A 207 -1.30 -21.35 15.86
CA ASN A 207 -1.49 -20.02 16.40
C ASN A 207 -0.21 -19.50 17.08
N GLY A 208 0.34 -18.43 16.55
CA GLY A 208 1.51 -17.71 17.07
C GLY A 208 1.16 -16.38 17.75
N GLY A 209 -0.09 -15.95 17.64
CA GLY A 209 -0.60 -14.65 18.08
C GLY A 209 -0.32 -13.53 17.08
N LYS A 210 -1.02 -12.39 17.25
CA LYS A 210 -1.01 -11.27 16.31
C LYS A 210 0.39 -10.84 15.88
N ALA A 211 1.33 -10.72 16.83
CA ALA A 211 2.71 -10.32 16.54
C ALA A 211 3.41 -11.25 15.54
N GLU A 212 3.26 -12.56 15.73
CA GLU A 212 3.87 -13.55 14.85
C GLU A 212 3.13 -13.63 13.51
N ALA A 213 1.79 -13.54 13.50
CA ALA A 213 1.01 -13.48 12.27
C ALA A 213 1.42 -12.30 11.39
N VAL A 214 1.49 -11.09 11.97
CA VAL A 214 1.97 -9.90 11.25
C VAL A 214 3.40 -10.11 10.75
N ARG A 215 4.27 -10.66 11.61
CA ARG A 215 5.66 -10.93 11.23
C ARG A 215 5.77 -11.88 10.04
N GLN A 216 5.05 -13.00 10.05
CA GLN A 216 5.07 -13.99 8.97
C GLN A 216 4.53 -13.38 7.67
N GLY A 217 3.45 -12.62 7.73
CA GLY A 217 2.91 -11.90 6.58
C GLY A 217 3.91 -10.90 6.00
N ILE A 218 4.57 -10.10 6.84
CA ILE A 218 5.61 -9.16 6.40
C ILE A 218 6.78 -9.90 5.75
N LEU A 219 7.25 -11.01 6.35
CA LEU A 219 8.33 -11.84 5.78
C LEU A 219 7.91 -12.50 4.46
N HIS A 220 6.64 -12.79 4.28
CA HIS A 220 6.11 -13.26 3.02
C HIS A 220 6.14 -12.14 1.97
N MET A 221 5.61 -10.97 2.30
CA MET A 221 5.50 -9.82 1.39
C MET A 221 6.85 -9.22 0.97
N ILE A 222 7.86 -9.18 1.83
CA ILE A 222 9.19 -8.65 1.46
C ILE A 222 9.91 -9.47 0.38
N LYS A 223 9.44 -10.68 0.05
CA LYS A 223 9.97 -11.48 -1.06
C LYS A 223 9.63 -10.88 -2.41
N ASP A 224 8.53 -10.13 -2.50
CA ASP A 224 8.15 -9.41 -3.71
C ASP A 224 8.98 -8.12 -3.83
N PRO A 225 9.89 -8.02 -4.81
CA PRO A 225 10.72 -6.84 -5.01
C PRO A 225 9.94 -5.59 -5.46
N GLN A 226 8.74 -5.76 -5.98
CA GLN A 226 7.91 -4.67 -6.51
C GLN A 226 7.26 -3.81 -5.42
N LEU A 227 7.09 -4.36 -4.20
CA LEU A 227 6.50 -3.61 -3.11
C LEU A 227 7.40 -2.45 -2.66
N ASN A 228 6.91 -1.23 -2.80
CA ASN A 228 7.58 -0.02 -2.31
C ASN A 228 7.43 0.11 -0.79
N TYR A 229 6.21 -0.13 -0.32
CA TYR A 229 5.85 -0.07 1.10
C TYR A 229 5.17 -1.35 1.55
N ILE A 230 5.33 -1.70 2.82
CA ILE A 230 4.63 -2.81 3.45
C ILE A 230 4.03 -2.31 4.75
N GLY A 231 2.79 -2.68 4.99
CA GLY A 231 2.09 -2.32 6.21
C GLY A 231 1.27 -3.46 6.78
N TYR A 232 0.56 -3.20 7.84
CA TYR A 232 -0.46 -4.10 8.39
C TYR A 232 -1.69 -3.33 8.84
N LEU A 233 -2.82 -4.01 8.78
CA LEU A 233 -4.12 -3.48 9.12
C LEU A 233 -4.93 -4.56 9.84
N ASP A 234 -5.66 -4.19 10.91
CA ASP A 234 -6.51 -5.12 11.64
C ASP A 234 -7.69 -5.60 10.76
N ALA A 235 -8.00 -6.89 10.84
CA ALA A 235 -9.03 -7.55 10.01
C ALA A 235 -10.45 -7.02 10.27
N ASP A 236 -10.72 -6.45 11.46
CA ASP A 236 -12.01 -5.90 11.85
C ASP A 236 -12.34 -4.55 11.19
N LEU A 237 -11.35 -3.94 10.50
CA LEU A 237 -11.46 -2.62 9.89
C LEU A 237 -11.87 -1.51 10.87
N SER A 238 -11.45 -1.63 12.16
CA SER A 238 -11.55 -0.53 13.12
C SER A 238 -10.89 0.74 12.59
N THR A 239 -9.78 0.59 11.85
CA THR A 239 -9.22 1.60 10.95
C THR A 239 -9.67 1.28 9.53
N ASN A 240 -10.31 2.20 8.85
CA ASN A 240 -10.79 2.00 7.49
C ASN A 240 -9.66 2.16 6.45
N PHE A 241 -9.93 1.77 5.21
CA PHE A 241 -8.97 1.87 4.11
C PHE A 241 -8.61 3.30 3.74
N GLN A 242 -9.53 4.25 3.89
CA GLN A 242 -9.25 5.67 3.59
C GLN A 242 -8.21 6.23 4.56
N ASP A 243 -8.34 5.92 5.85
CA ASP A 243 -7.34 6.31 6.85
C ASP A 243 -6.01 5.58 6.62
N PHE A 244 -6.03 4.31 6.17
CA PHE A 244 -4.81 3.60 5.81
C PHE A 244 -4.13 4.20 4.57
N ASP A 245 -4.89 4.56 3.53
CA ASP A 245 -4.37 5.27 2.37
C ASP A 245 -3.75 6.62 2.75
N ASP A 246 -4.36 7.36 3.67
CA ASP A 246 -3.77 8.59 4.23
C ASP A 246 -2.38 8.35 4.88
N LEU A 247 -2.14 7.16 5.50
CA LEU A 247 -0.81 6.80 6.00
C LEU A 247 0.16 6.55 4.84
N VAL A 248 -0.30 5.85 3.79
CA VAL A 248 0.49 5.58 2.58
C VAL A 248 0.87 6.89 1.88
N GLN A 249 -0.08 7.81 1.70
CA GLN A 249 0.20 9.13 1.12
C GLN A 249 1.20 9.92 1.97
N THR A 250 1.12 9.80 3.31
CA THR A 250 2.06 10.48 4.20
C THR A 250 3.49 9.95 4.03
N ILE A 251 3.68 8.63 3.99
CA ILE A 251 5.03 8.06 3.83
C ILE A 251 5.58 8.29 2.42
N SER A 252 4.73 8.22 1.39
CA SER A 252 5.12 8.41 -0.01
C SER A 252 5.60 9.83 -0.33
N ASN A 253 5.10 10.82 0.40
CA ASN A 253 5.40 12.23 0.17
C ASN A 253 6.30 12.83 1.25
N SER A 254 7.10 12.00 1.94
CA SER A 254 7.99 12.44 3.02
C SER A 254 9.23 11.54 3.11
N GLU A 255 10.15 11.89 3.98
CA GLU A 255 11.32 11.07 4.31
C GLU A 255 11.09 10.09 5.47
N PHE A 256 9.83 9.94 5.92
CA PHE A 256 9.51 9.00 6.98
C PHE A 256 9.74 7.55 6.52
N GLN A 257 10.22 6.73 7.44
CA GLN A 257 10.48 5.31 7.20
C GLN A 257 9.35 4.42 7.74
N ILE A 258 8.56 4.95 8.65
CA ILE A 258 7.35 4.33 9.18
C ILE A 258 6.33 5.39 9.55
N VAL A 259 5.07 5.15 9.20
CA VAL A 259 3.92 5.98 9.59
C VAL A 259 2.90 5.08 10.28
N GLY A 260 2.53 5.43 11.50
CA GLY A 260 1.50 4.75 12.28
C GLY A 260 0.25 5.59 12.42
N GLY A 261 -0.92 4.94 12.40
CA GLY A 261 -2.16 5.59 12.77
C GLY A 261 -2.20 5.93 14.27
N SER A 262 -2.97 6.93 14.65
CA SER A 262 -3.17 7.33 16.04
C SER A 262 -4.64 7.61 16.34
N ARG A 263 -5.16 6.96 17.38
CA ARG A 263 -6.56 7.05 17.82
C ARG A 263 -6.77 8.21 18.80
N ILE A 264 -6.19 9.37 18.48
CA ILE A 264 -6.34 10.58 19.29
C ILE A 264 -7.63 11.27 18.89
N ALA A 265 -8.52 11.46 19.87
CA ALA A 265 -9.72 12.28 19.68
C ALA A 265 -9.32 13.74 19.42
N ARG A 266 -9.80 14.30 18.30
CA ARG A 266 -9.63 15.69 17.91
C ARG A 266 -10.92 16.23 17.28
N MET A 267 -11.04 17.54 17.19
CA MET A 267 -12.20 18.17 16.53
C MET A 267 -12.28 17.69 15.07
N GLY A 268 -13.44 17.21 14.65
CA GLY A 268 -13.68 16.67 13.30
C GLY A 268 -13.28 15.20 13.10
N ALA A 269 -12.81 14.49 14.14
CA ALA A 269 -12.56 13.05 14.09
C ALA A 269 -13.67 12.28 14.82
N ASP A 270 -14.08 11.16 14.23
CA ASP A 270 -15.02 10.20 14.85
C ASP A 270 -14.24 9.08 15.54
N ILE A 271 -13.89 9.30 16.82
CA ILE A 271 -13.08 8.36 17.61
C ILE A 271 -13.90 7.93 18.82
N THR A 272 -14.41 6.71 18.81
CA THR A 272 -15.23 6.14 19.91
C THR A 272 -14.37 5.27 20.82
N LYS A 273 -14.18 5.69 22.08
CA LYS A 273 -13.45 4.93 23.14
C LYS A 273 -14.34 4.63 24.33
N ALA A 274 -14.30 3.40 24.84
CA ALA A 274 -15.02 3.04 26.08
C ALA A 274 -14.31 3.59 27.34
N GLY A 275 -15.08 4.19 28.26
CA GLY A 275 -14.60 5.11 29.31
C GLY A 275 -13.58 4.60 30.35
N SER A 276 -13.69 3.37 30.89
CA SER A 276 -12.80 2.89 31.98
C SER A 276 -11.38 2.48 31.50
N ARG A 277 -11.23 2.12 30.24
CA ARG A 277 -9.94 1.73 29.62
C ARG A 277 -9.02 2.93 29.33
N ALA A 278 -9.56 4.15 29.31
CA ALA A 278 -8.79 5.36 28.97
C ALA A 278 -7.70 5.68 29.99
N ILE A 279 -7.89 5.39 31.27
CA ILE A 279 -6.93 5.68 32.35
C ILE A 279 -5.75 4.72 32.28
N ILE A 280 -6.02 3.41 32.14
CA ILE A 280 -4.97 2.38 32.04
C ILE A 280 -4.12 2.61 30.78
N SER A 281 -4.76 2.94 29.66
CA SER A 281 -4.09 3.25 28.42
C SER A 281 -3.15 4.47 28.56
N LYS A 282 -3.55 5.52 29.29
CA LYS A 282 -2.70 6.70 29.52
C LYS A 282 -1.44 6.37 30.31
N THR A 283 -1.55 5.53 31.35
CA THR A 283 -0.40 5.14 32.18
C THR A 283 0.59 4.28 31.38
N ILE A 284 0.08 3.30 30.63
CA ILE A 284 0.91 2.46 29.76
C ILE A 284 1.60 3.32 28.70
N ASN A 285 0.89 4.24 28.04
CA ASN A 285 1.49 5.15 27.07
C ASN A 285 2.58 6.03 27.67
N LEU A 286 2.40 6.52 28.90
CA LEU A 286 3.45 7.30 29.58
C LEU A 286 4.72 6.46 29.82
N MET A 287 4.57 5.19 30.25
CA MET A 287 5.70 4.27 30.40
C MET A 287 6.39 4.01 29.06
N ILE A 288 5.61 3.75 28.00
CA ILE A 288 6.15 3.53 26.65
C ILE A 288 6.94 4.76 26.17
N ARG A 289 6.40 5.96 26.34
CA ARG A 289 7.09 7.21 26.00
C ARG A 289 8.43 7.37 26.68
N ASN A 290 8.49 7.05 27.97
CA ASN A 290 9.73 7.11 28.75
C ASN A 290 10.76 6.07 28.26
N ILE A 291 10.33 4.83 27.96
CA ILE A 291 11.17 3.75 27.45
C ILE A 291 11.71 4.11 26.05
N LEU A 292 10.84 4.55 25.17
CA LEU A 292 11.22 4.94 23.82
C LEU A 292 12.05 6.24 23.80
N GLY A 293 11.82 7.16 24.74
CA GLY A 293 12.35 8.51 24.72
C GLY A 293 11.79 9.33 23.53
N MET A 294 10.56 9.02 23.13
CA MET A 294 9.87 9.63 21.99
C MET A 294 8.44 10.02 22.39
N SER A 295 7.92 11.11 21.82
CA SER A 295 6.64 11.71 22.20
C SER A 295 5.42 11.05 21.55
N PHE A 296 5.39 9.70 21.49
CA PHE A 296 4.24 8.97 20.96
C PHE A 296 2.95 9.24 21.75
N GLN A 297 1.84 9.28 21.04
CA GLN A 297 0.50 9.37 21.63
C GLN A 297 -0.24 8.02 21.58
N ASP A 298 -0.02 7.22 20.52
CA ASP A 298 -0.67 5.91 20.35
C ASP A 298 0.23 4.94 19.57
N THR A 299 1.10 4.23 20.27
CA THR A 299 1.98 3.24 19.62
C THR A 299 1.26 1.97 19.14
N GLN A 300 0.05 1.69 19.68
CA GLN A 300 -0.64 0.41 19.51
C GLN A 300 -1.84 0.49 18.55
N CYS A 301 -1.89 1.48 17.67
CA CYS A 301 -2.86 1.49 16.58
C CYS A 301 -2.57 0.34 15.61
N GLY A 302 -3.60 -0.44 15.26
CA GLY A 302 -3.51 -1.61 14.38
C GLY A 302 -3.36 -1.28 12.90
N ALA A 303 -2.90 -0.06 12.57
CA ALA A 303 -2.61 0.36 11.21
C ALA A 303 -1.24 1.04 11.15
N LYS A 304 -0.32 0.47 10.40
CA LYS A 304 1.01 1.03 10.14
C LYS A 304 1.49 0.69 8.74
N VAL A 305 2.24 1.60 8.17
CA VAL A 305 2.94 1.40 6.88
C VAL A 305 4.39 1.81 7.04
N MET A 306 5.29 1.09 6.39
CA MET A 306 6.73 1.31 6.47
C MET A 306 7.41 1.06 5.12
N THR A 307 8.59 1.61 4.96
CA THR A 307 9.42 1.30 3.81
C THR A 307 9.82 -0.18 3.83
N ARG A 308 10.05 -0.75 2.66
CA ARG A 308 10.55 -2.13 2.52
C ARG A 308 11.81 -2.38 3.33
N GLU A 309 12.72 -1.40 3.40
CA GLU A 309 13.97 -1.51 4.18
C GLU A 309 13.68 -1.71 5.67
N VAL A 310 12.77 -0.91 6.24
CA VAL A 310 12.35 -1.07 7.66
C VAL A 310 11.67 -2.41 7.88
N ALA A 311 10.78 -2.83 6.99
CA ALA A 311 10.13 -4.13 7.07
C ALA A 311 11.16 -5.26 7.10
N GLN A 312 12.14 -5.25 6.20
CA GLN A 312 13.22 -6.24 6.15
C GLN A 312 14.05 -6.29 7.44
N LYS A 313 14.42 -5.12 7.99
CA LYS A 313 15.31 -5.08 9.14
C LYS A 313 14.62 -5.32 10.48
N MET A 314 13.37 -4.86 10.63
CA MET A 314 12.68 -4.91 11.93
C MET A 314 11.92 -6.21 12.17
N PHE A 315 11.61 -6.99 11.12
CA PHE A 315 10.77 -8.19 11.23
C PHE A 315 11.51 -9.53 11.06
N ILE A 316 12.81 -9.53 10.74
CA ILE A 316 13.60 -10.78 10.62
C ILE A 316 13.53 -11.59 11.91
N GLU A 317 13.85 -10.97 13.04
CA GLU A 317 13.85 -11.64 14.34
C GLU A 317 12.44 -11.70 14.94
N LYS A 318 12.14 -12.80 15.65
CA LYS A 318 10.89 -12.94 16.37
C LYS A 318 10.74 -11.82 17.42
N PHE A 319 9.50 -11.37 17.60
CA PHE A 319 9.18 -10.44 18.68
C PHE A 319 9.21 -11.15 20.04
N LYS A 320 9.71 -10.46 21.06
CA LYS A 320 9.75 -10.95 22.43
C LYS A 320 8.38 -10.89 23.10
N THR A 321 7.51 -10.04 22.58
CA THR A 321 6.18 -9.82 23.13
C THR A 321 5.10 -9.99 22.07
N SER A 322 3.97 -10.56 22.48
CA SER A 322 2.82 -10.77 21.60
C SER A 322 1.93 -9.53 21.45
N TRP A 323 1.88 -8.65 22.46
CA TRP A 323 1.00 -7.48 22.50
C TRP A 323 1.73 -6.16 22.24
N LEU A 324 2.99 -6.06 22.65
CA LEU A 324 3.79 -4.85 22.56
C LEU A 324 4.78 -4.88 21.39
N PHE A 325 4.54 -5.74 20.41
CA PHE A 325 5.41 -5.82 19.23
C PHE A 325 5.51 -4.47 18.50
N ASP A 326 4.45 -3.65 18.51
CA ASP A 326 4.47 -2.28 17.99
C ASP A 326 5.53 -1.40 18.66
N VAL A 327 5.64 -1.51 20.00
CA VAL A 327 6.67 -0.80 20.77
C VAL A 327 8.05 -1.36 20.46
N GLU A 328 8.14 -2.68 20.28
CA GLU A 328 9.39 -3.36 19.95
C GLU A 328 9.91 -2.95 18.57
N ILE A 329 9.04 -2.73 17.58
CA ILE A 329 9.43 -2.18 16.27
C ILE A 329 10.15 -0.85 16.46
N PHE A 330 9.57 0.08 17.21
CA PHE A 330 10.19 1.39 17.45
C PHE A 330 11.48 1.32 18.27
N LEU A 331 11.60 0.38 19.20
CA LEU A 331 12.85 0.12 19.92
C LEU A 331 13.93 -0.42 18.98
N ARG A 332 13.59 -1.36 18.10
CA ARG A 332 14.50 -1.88 17.08
C ARG A 332 14.98 -0.77 16.15
N MET A 333 14.07 0.10 15.70
CA MET A 333 14.41 1.27 14.90
C MET A 333 15.34 2.23 15.65
N LYS A 334 15.07 2.52 16.94
CA LYS A 334 15.91 3.36 17.80
C LYS A 334 17.32 2.80 17.94
N ASN A 335 17.42 1.47 18.11
CA ASN A 335 18.72 0.80 18.21
C ASN A 335 19.49 0.81 16.88
N TYR A 336 18.77 0.67 15.77
CA TYR A 336 19.37 0.61 14.44
C TYR A 336 19.80 2.00 13.92
N TYR A 337 18.93 2.99 14.00
CA TYR A 337 19.18 4.34 13.44
C TYR A 337 19.79 5.33 14.45
N GLY A 338 19.78 4.98 15.74
CA GLY A 338 20.20 5.87 16.82
C GLY A 338 19.10 6.82 17.29
N ALA A 339 19.14 7.19 18.59
CA ALA A 339 18.07 7.95 19.26
C ALA A 339 17.81 9.35 18.65
N GLY A 340 18.85 10.01 18.14
CA GLY A 340 18.71 11.35 17.55
C GLY A 340 18.10 11.34 16.15
N LYS A 341 18.39 10.29 15.34
CA LYS A 341 17.92 10.20 13.96
C LYS A 341 16.53 9.61 13.87
N VAL A 342 16.22 8.60 14.69
CA VAL A 342 14.98 7.82 14.61
C VAL A 342 13.71 8.67 14.73
N GLN A 343 13.74 9.75 15.52
CA GLN A 343 12.59 10.64 15.69
C GLN A 343 12.17 11.36 14.41
N LYS A 344 13.09 11.56 13.47
CA LYS A 344 12.82 12.16 12.16
C LYS A 344 12.31 11.15 11.14
N LEU A 345 12.44 9.85 11.42
CA LEU A 345 12.06 8.75 10.53
C LEU A 345 10.68 8.18 10.83
N ILE A 346 10.05 8.62 11.93
CA ILE A 346 8.78 8.07 12.42
C ILE A 346 7.73 9.19 12.42
N CYS A 347 6.56 8.88 11.85
CA CYS A 347 5.40 9.76 11.91
C CYS A 347 4.22 9.04 12.57
N GLU A 348 3.48 9.77 13.39
CA GLU A 348 2.22 9.36 13.97
C GLU A 348 1.11 10.23 13.37
N ARG A 349 0.23 9.63 12.55
CA ARG A 349 -0.84 10.34 11.86
C ARG A 349 -2.17 10.09 12.56
N PRO A 350 -2.86 11.13 13.06
CA PRO A 350 -4.19 10.97 13.65
C PRO A 350 -5.21 10.49 12.63
N LEU A 351 -5.96 9.43 12.99
CA LEU A 351 -7.04 8.89 12.16
C LEU A 351 -8.23 9.86 12.12
N LYS A 352 -8.96 9.87 11.01
CA LYS A 352 -10.22 10.61 10.85
C LYS A 352 -11.37 9.86 11.49
N ARG A 353 -11.35 8.51 11.39
CA ARG A 353 -12.37 7.63 11.94
C ARG A 353 -11.70 6.42 12.60
N TRP A 354 -12.16 6.08 13.78
CA TRP A 354 -11.86 4.81 14.43
C TRP A 354 -13.07 4.37 15.25
N VAL A 355 -13.60 3.20 14.94
CA VAL A 355 -14.76 2.63 15.60
C VAL A 355 -14.31 1.39 16.37
N HIS A 356 -14.68 1.33 17.64
CA HIS A 356 -14.40 0.14 18.45
C HIS A 356 -15.39 -0.96 18.06
N GLU A 357 -14.89 -2.02 17.43
CA GLU A 357 -15.69 -3.24 17.20
C GLU A 357 -15.70 -4.08 18.48
N ASP A 358 -16.87 -4.61 18.85
CA ASP A 358 -17.05 -5.44 20.04
C ASP A 358 -16.26 -6.76 19.93
N GLY A 359 -15.55 -7.14 21.01
CA GLY A 359 -14.75 -8.37 21.04
C GLY A 359 -13.30 -8.20 21.49
N SER A 360 -12.85 -6.98 21.77
CA SER A 360 -11.50 -6.72 22.32
C SER A 360 -11.35 -7.33 23.74
N LYS A 361 -10.50 -8.35 23.84
CA LYS A 361 -10.32 -9.24 25.00
C LYS A 361 -9.35 -8.72 26.08
N LEU A 362 -9.08 -7.42 26.20
CA LEU A 362 -8.19 -6.90 27.25
C LEU A 362 -8.89 -6.86 28.61
N SER A 363 -8.48 -7.76 29.49
CA SER A 363 -8.89 -7.78 30.91
C SER A 363 -7.92 -7.01 31.82
N MET A 364 -8.31 -6.74 33.07
CA MET A 364 -7.39 -6.17 34.08
C MET A 364 -6.13 -7.03 34.27
N LYS A 365 -6.24 -8.36 34.15
CA LYS A 365 -5.10 -9.29 34.24
C LYS A 365 -4.09 -9.09 33.13
N ASP A 366 -4.55 -8.68 31.94
CA ASP A 366 -3.68 -8.39 30.81
C ASP A 366 -2.85 -7.12 30.99
N SER A 367 -3.35 -6.16 31.77
CA SER A 367 -2.61 -4.91 32.08
C SER A 367 -1.34 -5.20 32.91
N ILE A 368 -1.39 -6.16 33.84
CA ILE A 368 -0.21 -6.58 34.61
C ILE A 368 0.80 -7.29 33.71
N LYS A 369 0.30 -8.13 32.77
CA LYS A 369 1.12 -8.83 31.79
C LYS A 369 1.81 -7.83 30.83
N ILE A 370 1.12 -6.77 30.44
CA ILE A 370 1.67 -5.71 29.60
C ILE A 370 2.83 -4.98 30.32
N ILE A 371 2.67 -4.64 31.59
CA ILE A 371 3.73 -4.00 32.38
C ILE A 371 4.97 -4.93 32.46
N TRP A 372 4.75 -6.22 32.68
CA TRP A 372 5.85 -7.20 32.72
C TRP A 372 6.55 -7.32 31.37
N GLN A 373 5.79 -7.34 30.28
CA GLN A 373 6.35 -7.31 28.91
C GLN A 373 7.14 -6.03 28.63
N LEU A 374 6.70 -4.86 29.09
CA LEU A 374 7.45 -3.61 28.98
C LEU A 374 8.82 -3.70 29.70
N LEU A 375 8.85 -4.27 30.89
CA LEU A 375 10.09 -4.52 31.64
C LEU A 375 11.00 -5.50 30.87
N GLN A 376 10.43 -6.58 30.35
CA GLN A 376 11.16 -7.57 29.57
C GLN A 376 11.83 -6.96 28.32
N ILE A 377 11.11 -6.10 27.58
CA ILE A 377 11.68 -5.39 26.40
C ILE A 377 12.80 -4.43 26.83
N THR A 378 12.60 -3.73 27.96
CA THR A 378 13.53 -2.68 28.41
C THR A 378 14.84 -3.27 28.92
N PHE A 379 14.78 -4.35 29.69
CA PHE A 379 15.96 -4.98 30.31
C PHE A 379 16.60 -6.07 29.45
N SER A 380 15.99 -6.46 28.36
CA SER A 380 16.56 -7.37 27.35
C SER A 380 17.57 -6.61 26.45
N LYS A 381 18.53 -5.91 27.07
CA LYS A 381 19.72 -5.46 26.37
C LYS A 381 20.61 -6.67 26.12
N LYS A 382 20.53 -7.21 24.91
CA LYS A 382 21.67 -7.64 24.09
C LYS A 382 21.14 -8.27 22.81
#